data_3ddb12e1840a4d2d7d5da51a4fa489f8
#
_entry.id   3ddb12e1840a4d2d7d5da51a4fa489f8
#
_cell.length_a   1.000
_cell.length_b   1.000
_cell.length_c   1.000
_cell.angle_alpha   90.00
_cell.angle_beta   90.00
_cell.angle_gamma   90.00
#
_symmetry.space_group_name_H-M   'P 1'
#
loop_
_entity.id
_entity.type
_entity.pdbx_description
1 polymer ?
#
loop_
_entity_poly.entity_id
_entity_poly.type
_entity_poly.pdbx_seq_one_letter_code
_entity_poly.pdbx_strand_id
1 'polypeptide(L)'
;LIPVVIIFLNRKRFLAHQISQSQKCCKQLFAQGAESAIVTTRVVVIIAFLHFVGVFITILLPGPLSETSRDVLFRYCPPAVFILSILFNQFGILYFNQVMEHTAFVPIVNTKEDVIGRSLAVDAINKKNEYINPVVRIAVSHNGMLYLRPRPQRCILDRGKTDIPMECYLLYGETLEQGIVRLVRQAFPQAPIQDLQFNIMYHFENKVTNRLIYLFILDVEDDNFLGDKQVKDGKLWTFQQIEHNLGKNFFSCCFENEYEHLKDVICTREKYKEF
;
A
#
# COMPACT_ATOMS: atom_id res chain seq x y z
N LEU A 1 15.73 26.33 -16.11
CA LEU A 1 15.85 26.31 -14.64
C LEU A 1 14.52 26.60 -13.92
N ILE A 2 13.77 27.65 -14.32
CA ILE A 2 12.50 28.06 -13.68
C ILE A 2 11.45 26.91 -13.63
N PRO A 3 11.13 26.15 -14.70
CA PRO A 3 10.17 25.05 -14.65
C PRO A 3 10.58 23.95 -13.67
N VAL A 4 11.88 23.67 -13.57
CA VAL A 4 12.42 22.63 -12.68
C VAL A 4 12.26 23.04 -11.21
N VAL A 5 12.48 24.32 -10.90
CA VAL A 5 12.27 24.87 -9.54
C VAL A 5 10.80 24.81 -9.16
N ILE A 6 9.89 25.11 -10.07
CA ILE A 6 8.43 25.04 -9.85
C ILE A 6 8.00 23.60 -9.58
N ILE A 7 8.48 22.61 -10.36
CA ILE A 7 8.20 21.19 -10.15
C ILE A 7 8.76 20.73 -8.78
N PHE A 8 9.97 21.17 -8.43
CA PHE A 8 10.61 20.85 -7.17
C PHE A 8 9.82 21.37 -5.96
N LEU A 9 9.41 22.64 -5.99
CA LEU A 9 8.64 23.27 -4.90
C LEU A 9 7.25 22.67 -4.73
N ASN A 10 6.63 22.22 -5.83
CA ASN A 10 5.30 21.63 -5.84
C ASN A 10 5.31 20.09 -5.92
N ARG A 11 6.45 19.44 -5.70
CA ARG A 11 6.63 17.99 -5.87
C ARG A 11 5.54 17.13 -5.22
N LYS A 12 5.21 17.38 -3.95
CA LYS A 12 4.18 16.61 -3.24
C LYS A 12 2.79 16.75 -3.88
N ARG A 13 2.40 17.98 -4.28
CA ARG A 13 1.11 18.23 -4.95
C ARG A 13 1.08 17.63 -6.35
N PHE A 14 2.17 17.75 -7.07
CA PHE A 14 2.31 17.25 -8.43
C PHE A 14 2.25 15.71 -8.47
N LEU A 15 2.96 15.02 -7.58
CA LEU A 15 2.91 13.57 -7.47
C LEU A 15 1.54 13.07 -6.99
N ALA A 16 0.95 13.68 -5.98
CA ALA A 16 -0.38 13.31 -5.50
C ALA A 16 -1.44 13.46 -6.61
N HIS A 17 -1.41 14.57 -7.35
CA HIS A 17 -2.34 14.81 -8.46
C HIS A 17 -2.13 13.85 -9.63
N GLN A 18 -0.90 13.48 -9.94
CA GLN A 18 -0.60 12.50 -11.00
C GLN A 18 -0.93 11.07 -10.62
N ILE A 19 -0.72 10.68 -9.37
CA ILE A 19 -1.13 9.36 -8.85
C ILE A 19 -2.66 9.23 -8.97
N SER A 20 -3.41 10.27 -8.64
CA SER A 20 -4.88 10.28 -8.68
C SER A 20 -5.46 10.21 -10.11
N GLN A 21 -4.78 10.69 -11.14
CA GLN A 21 -5.31 10.76 -12.52
C GLN A 21 -4.77 9.70 -13.49
N SER A 22 -3.93 8.76 -13.07
CA SER A 22 -3.11 7.96 -13.97
C SER A 22 -3.73 6.62 -14.39
N GLN A 23 -4.84 6.65 -15.12
CA GLN A 23 -5.29 5.47 -15.89
C GLN A 23 -4.63 5.34 -17.29
N LYS A 24 -3.79 6.27 -17.74
CA LYS A 24 -3.20 6.22 -19.10
C LYS A 24 -1.67 6.11 -19.03
N CYS A 25 -1.12 5.16 -19.80
CA CYS A 25 0.32 4.85 -19.93
C CYS A 25 1.22 6.10 -20.11
N CYS A 26 0.78 7.08 -20.89
CA CYS A 26 1.52 8.33 -21.11
C CYS A 26 1.74 9.16 -19.84
N LYS A 27 0.83 9.12 -18.87
CA LYS A 27 0.97 9.88 -17.61
C LYS A 27 1.97 9.22 -16.66
N GLN A 28 2.09 7.90 -16.72
CA GLN A 28 3.08 7.17 -15.93
C GLN A 28 4.50 7.45 -16.42
N LEU A 29 4.71 7.48 -17.73
CA LEU A 29 5.99 7.86 -18.34
C LEU A 29 6.38 9.31 -18.00
N PHE A 30 5.39 10.22 -17.98
CA PHE A 30 5.64 11.62 -17.59
C PHE A 30 6.02 11.74 -16.10
N ALA A 31 5.38 10.99 -15.21
CA ALA A 31 5.71 10.98 -13.78
C ALA A 31 7.13 10.41 -13.54
N GLN A 32 7.50 9.34 -14.24
CA GLN A 32 8.85 8.79 -14.23
C GLN A 32 9.89 9.80 -14.71
N GLY A 33 9.60 10.47 -15.83
CA GLY A 33 10.46 11.51 -16.38
C GLY A 33 10.63 12.69 -15.42
N ALA A 34 9.57 13.11 -14.76
CA ALA A 34 9.62 14.21 -13.78
C ALA A 34 10.45 13.85 -12.54
N GLU A 35 10.29 12.66 -11.97
CA GLU A 35 11.11 12.21 -10.82
C GLU A 35 12.58 12.06 -11.20
N SER A 36 12.85 11.45 -12.36
CA SER A 36 14.20 11.35 -12.88
C SER A 36 14.85 12.72 -13.08
N ALA A 37 14.12 13.68 -13.66
CA ALA A 37 14.60 15.06 -13.84
C ALA A 37 14.88 15.75 -12.51
N ILE A 38 14.07 15.52 -11.46
CA ILE A 38 14.28 16.08 -10.13
C ILE A 38 15.58 15.52 -9.51
N VAL A 39 15.78 14.20 -9.55
CA VAL A 39 16.99 13.55 -9.02
C VAL A 39 18.22 14.03 -9.75
N THR A 40 18.17 14.05 -11.09
CA THR A 40 19.27 14.53 -11.93
C THR A 40 19.62 15.99 -11.64
N THR A 41 18.61 16.85 -11.51
CA THR A 41 18.82 18.27 -11.20
C THR A 41 19.51 18.45 -9.86
N ARG A 42 19.17 17.67 -8.83
CA ARG A 42 19.86 17.74 -7.53
C ARG A 42 21.34 17.40 -7.66
N VAL A 43 21.65 16.31 -8.35
CA VAL A 43 23.04 15.88 -8.56
C VAL A 43 23.81 16.92 -9.36
N VAL A 44 23.24 17.42 -10.46
CA VAL A 44 23.86 18.44 -11.28
C VAL A 44 24.13 19.73 -10.51
N VAL A 45 23.17 20.19 -9.69
CA VAL A 45 23.33 21.40 -8.86
C VAL A 45 24.45 21.21 -7.84
N ILE A 46 24.54 20.04 -7.19
CA ILE A 46 25.59 19.75 -6.21
C ILE A 46 26.97 19.76 -6.91
N ILE A 47 27.10 19.06 -8.04
CA ILE A 47 28.38 18.97 -8.76
C ILE A 47 28.78 20.35 -9.32
N ALA A 48 27.83 21.12 -9.89
CA ALA A 48 28.06 22.47 -10.37
C ALA A 48 28.48 23.42 -9.23
N PHE A 49 27.85 23.29 -8.05
CA PHE A 49 28.25 24.05 -6.87
C PHE A 49 29.67 23.71 -6.42
N LEU A 50 30.03 22.43 -6.36
CA LEU A 50 31.41 22.01 -6.01
C LEU A 50 32.42 22.51 -7.02
N HIS A 51 32.08 22.48 -8.32
CA HIS A 51 32.92 23.06 -9.37
C HIS A 51 33.08 24.56 -9.17
N PHE A 52 32.00 25.30 -8.92
CA PHE A 52 32.02 26.74 -8.63
C PHE A 52 32.89 27.08 -7.42
N VAL A 53 32.77 26.30 -6.34
CA VAL A 53 33.60 26.45 -5.12
C VAL A 53 35.08 26.20 -5.48
N GLY A 54 35.38 25.18 -6.29
CA GLY A 54 36.73 24.93 -6.78
C GLY A 54 37.33 26.10 -7.53
N VAL A 55 36.55 26.68 -8.48
CA VAL A 55 36.96 27.89 -9.22
C VAL A 55 37.18 29.06 -8.28
N PHE A 56 36.28 29.29 -7.33
CA PHE A 56 36.37 30.38 -6.35
C PHE A 56 37.63 30.27 -5.48
N ILE A 57 37.96 29.07 -5.02
CA ILE A 57 39.18 28.81 -4.23
C ILE A 57 40.39 29.16 -5.06
N THR A 58 40.45 28.82 -6.35
CA THR A 58 41.59 29.14 -7.21
C THR A 58 41.81 30.63 -7.44
N ILE A 59 40.75 31.45 -7.35
CA ILE A 59 40.81 32.91 -7.44
C ILE A 59 41.38 33.52 -6.13
N LEU A 60 41.11 32.88 -4.99
CA LEU A 60 41.58 33.36 -3.68
C LEU A 60 43.01 32.95 -3.37
N LEU A 61 43.54 31.93 -4.02
CA LEU A 61 44.91 31.50 -3.79
C LEU A 61 45.93 32.46 -4.43
N PRO A 62 46.93 32.92 -3.69
CA PRO A 62 47.97 33.78 -4.24
C PRO A 62 48.90 32.95 -5.17
N GLY A 63 48.84 33.23 -6.45
CA GLY A 63 49.75 32.65 -7.42
C GLY A 63 49.05 32.17 -8.72
N PRO A 64 49.76 32.11 -9.86
CA PRO A 64 49.18 31.62 -11.09
C PRO A 64 48.93 30.13 -10.99
N LEU A 65 47.73 29.68 -11.37
CA LEU A 65 47.37 28.29 -11.54
C LEU A 65 48.34 27.64 -12.55
N SER A 66 48.80 26.42 -12.28
CA SER A 66 49.51 25.64 -13.27
C SER A 66 48.64 25.43 -14.51
N GLU A 67 49.24 25.34 -15.69
CA GLU A 67 48.50 25.06 -16.93
C GLU A 67 47.60 23.81 -16.82
N THR A 68 48.13 22.76 -16.22
CA THR A 68 47.44 21.50 -15.97
C THR A 68 46.17 21.71 -15.11
N SER A 69 46.27 22.48 -14.01
CA SER A 69 45.15 22.75 -13.11
C SER A 69 44.04 23.58 -13.81
N ARG A 70 44.46 24.52 -14.65
CA ARG A 70 43.56 25.35 -15.45
C ARG A 70 42.83 24.50 -16.49
N ASP A 71 43.51 23.64 -17.21
CA ASP A 71 42.91 22.75 -18.20
C ASP A 71 41.97 21.75 -17.55
N VAL A 72 42.29 21.16 -16.40
CA VAL A 72 41.40 20.27 -15.66
C VAL A 72 40.12 21.01 -15.29
N LEU A 73 40.22 22.21 -14.68
CA LEU A 73 39.09 22.93 -14.13
C LEU A 73 38.15 23.48 -15.20
N PHE A 74 38.68 24.06 -16.29
CA PHE A 74 37.89 24.77 -17.28
C PHE A 74 37.61 23.98 -18.56
N ARG A 75 38.45 22.98 -18.90
CA ARG A 75 38.31 22.23 -20.13
C ARG A 75 37.74 20.83 -19.93
N TYR A 76 38.13 20.11 -18.86
CA TYR A 76 37.71 18.73 -18.66
C TYR A 76 36.54 18.57 -17.65
N CYS A 77 36.50 19.41 -16.62
CA CYS A 77 35.39 19.33 -15.64
C CYS A 77 33.99 19.57 -16.23
N PRO A 78 33.72 20.57 -17.07
CA PRO A 78 32.36 20.79 -17.60
C PRO A 78 31.82 19.62 -18.41
N PRO A 79 32.56 19.03 -19.39
CA PRO A 79 32.07 17.85 -20.10
C PRO A 79 31.93 16.62 -19.21
N ALA A 80 32.82 16.44 -18.23
CA ALA A 80 32.69 15.35 -17.26
C ALA A 80 31.43 15.46 -16.40
N VAL A 81 31.09 16.66 -15.92
CA VAL A 81 29.86 16.94 -15.20
C VAL A 81 28.63 16.59 -16.06
N PHE A 82 28.70 16.94 -17.35
CA PHE A 82 27.60 16.65 -18.27
C PHE A 82 27.41 15.14 -18.49
N ILE A 83 28.51 14.40 -18.72
CA ILE A 83 28.48 12.93 -18.87
C ILE A 83 27.95 12.26 -17.59
N LEU A 84 28.47 12.66 -16.42
CA LEU A 84 28.02 12.15 -15.13
C LEU A 84 26.53 12.41 -14.91
N SER A 85 26.02 13.58 -15.32
CA SER A 85 24.60 13.91 -15.20
C SER A 85 23.71 12.97 -16.03
N ILE A 86 24.16 12.61 -17.25
CA ILE A 86 23.45 11.63 -18.09
C ILE A 86 23.45 10.25 -17.43
N LEU A 87 24.61 9.80 -16.92
CA LEU A 87 24.71 8.51 -16.26
C LEU A 87 23.84 8.43 -15.01
N PHE A 88 23.86 9.45 -14.14
CA PHE A 88 23.00 9.50 -12.96
C PHE A 88 21.51 9.53 -13.30
N ASN A 89 21.14 10.20 -14.40
CA ASN A 89 19.77 10.18 -14.88
C ASN A 89 19.34 8.76 -15.29
N GLN A 90 20.17 8.04 -16.03
CA GLN A 90 19.88 6.66 -16.42
C GLN A 90 19.80 5.72 -15.20
N PHE A 91 20.75 5.84 -14.27
CA PHE A 91 20.69 5.09 -13.01
C PHE A 91 19.41 5.40 -12.20
N GLY A 92 19.01 6.68 -12.14
CA GLY A 92 17.79 7.10 -11.45
C GLY A 92 16.54 6.47 -12.06
N ILE A 93 16.44 6.41 -13.39
CA ILE A 93 15.33 5.76 -14.11
C ILE A 93 15.31 4.25 -13.83
N LEU A 94 16.44 3.58 -13.94
CA LEU A 94 16.56 2.13 -13.69
C LEU A 94 16.19 1.79 -12.25
N TYR A 95 16.74 2.52 -11.28
CA TYR A 95 16.41 2.34 -9.87
C TYR A 95 14.92 2.58 -9.57
N PHE A 96 14.35 3.65 -10.13
CA PHE A 96 12.92 3.95 -9.96
C PHE A 96 12.04 2.83 -10.53
N ASN A 97 12.36 2.33 -11.73
CA ASN A 97 11.62 1.23 -12.34
C ASN A 97 11.69 -0.04 -11.48
N GLN A 98 12.87 -0.39 -10.99
CA GLN A 98 13.07 -1.55 -10.13
C GLN A 98 12.26 -1.42 -8.81
N VAL A 99 12.30 -0.25 -8.17
CA VAL A 99 11.51 0.00 -6.95
C VAL A 99 10.01 -0.08 -7.25
N MET A 100 9.55 0.43 -8.41
CA MET A 100 8.15 0.41 -8.80
C MET A 100 7.64 -0.99 -9.13
N GLU A 101 8.47 -1.85 -9.73
CA GLU A 101 8.12 -3.26 -10.00
C GLU A 101 7.87 -4.05 -8.71
N HIS A 102 8.63 -3.75 -7.64
CA HIS A 102 8.50 -4.44 -6.35
C HIS A 102 7.55 -3.74 -5.37
N THR A 103 6.98 -2.60 -5.73
CA THR A 103 6.12 -1.83 -4.84
C THR A 103 4.65 -2.17 -5.09
N ALA A 104 3.99 -2.71 -4.07
CA ALA A 104 2.56 -2.95 -4.12
C ALA A 104 1.77 -1.63 -4.08
N PHE A 105 0.88 -1.45 -5.05
CA PHE A 105 -0.09 -0.36 -5.09
C PHE A 105 -1.47 -0.89 -4.75
N VAL A 106 -2.26 -0.05 -4.09
CA VAL A 106 -3.68 -0.29 -3.84
C VAL A 106 -4.51 0.73 -4.61
N PRO A 107 -5.68 0.37 -5.15
CA PRO A 107 -6.54 1.30 -5.84
C PRO A 107 -7.13 2.32 -4.86
N ILE A 108 -7.37 3.52 -5.36
CA ILE A 108 -8.18 4.54 -4.73
C ILE A 108 -9.53 4.50 -5.44
N VAL A 109 -10.60 4.39 -4.66
CA VAL A 109 -11.98 4.34 -5.19
C VAL A 109 -12.79 5.54 -4.70
N ASN A 110 -13.84 5.86 -5.45
CA ASN A 110 -14.85 6.81 -5.00
C ASN A 110 -16.00 6.06 -4.27
N THR A 111 -17.00 6.81 -3.82
CA THR A 111 -18.18 6.24 -3.17
C THR A 111 -19.09 5.40 -4.11
N LYS A 112 -18.82 5.41 -5.41
CA LYS A 112 -19.49 4.60 -6.44
C LYS A 112 -18.64 3.39 -6.87
N GLU A 113 -17.57 3.08 -6.13
CA GLU A 113 -16.64 1.96 -6.40
C GLU A 113 -15.77 2.14 -7.66
N ASP A 114 -15.86 3.28 -8.38
CA ASP A 114 -14.99 3.50 -9.51
C ASP A 114 -13.55 3.73 -9.07
N VAL A 115 -12.61 3.09 -9.74
CA VAL A 115 -11.18 3.31 -9.50
C VAL A 115 -10.76 4.66 -10.08
N ILE A 116 -10.44 5.61 -9.20
CA ILE A 116 -10.04 6.97 -9.56
C ILE A 116 -8.52 7.21 -9.50
N GLY A 117 -7.78 6.28 -8.91
CA GLY A 117 -6.32 6.38 -8.79
C GLY A 117 -5.70 5.18 -8.10
N ARG A 118 -4.46 5.39 -7.64
CA ARG A 118 -3.72 4.39 -6.85
C ARG A 118 -2.85 5.07 -5.80
N SER A 119 -2.62 4.40 -4.67
CA SER A 119 -1.68 4.79 -3.62
C SER A 119 -0.70 3.66 -3.32
N LEU A 120 0.40 3.99 -2.64
CA LEU A 120 1.32 2.97 -2.15
C LEU A 120 0.62 2.15 -1.06
N ALA A 121 0.73 0.83 -1.13
CA ALA A 121 0.16 -0.07 -0.12
C ALA A 121 0.69 0.26 1.29
N VAL A 122 1.97 0.64 1.41
CA VAL A 122 2.57 1.05 2.68
C VAL A 122 1.89 2.29 3.25
N ASP A 123 1.56 3.28 2.41
CA ASP A 123 0.88 4.50 2.87
C ASP A 123 -0.58 4.22 3.26
N ALA A 124 -1.29 3.38 2.49
CA ALA A 124 -2.65 2.96 2.82
C ALA A 124 -2.74 2.16 4.13
N ILE A 125 -1.69 1.35 4.44
CA ILE A 125 -1.62 0.53 5.65
C ILE A 125 -1.17 1.36 6.87
N ASN A 126 -0.21 2.27 6.71
CA ASN A 126 0.50 2.91 7.83
C ASN A 126 -0.01 4.30 8.19
N LYS A 127 -0.76 4.96 7.33
CA LYS A 127 -1.24 6.34 7.55
C LYS A 127 -2.73 6.42 7.31
N LYS A 128 -3.41 7.38 7.98
CA LYS A 128 -4.77 7.74 7.58
C LYS A 128 -4.71 8.21 6.13
N ASN A 129 -5.38 7.47 5.28
CA ASN A 129 -5.49 7.80 3.87
C ASN A 129 -6.69 8.76 3.69
N GLU A 130 -6.48 9.87 3.02
CA GLU A 130 -7.56 10.78 2.60
C GLU A 130 -8.47 10.14 1.53
N TYR A 131 -8.02 9.01 0.97
CA TYR A 131 -8.70 8.29 -0.09
C TYR A 131 -9.26 6.97 0.43
N ILE A 132 -10.35 6.54 -0.18
CA ILE A 132 -10.98 5.25 0.12
C ILE A 132 -10.20 4.14 -0.60
N ASN A 133 -9.75 3.13 0.15
CA ASN A 133 -9.10 1.95 -0.41
C ASN A 133 -9.95 0.71 -0.21
N PRO A 134 -10.16 -0.14 -1.24
CA PRO A 134 -10.92 -1.36 -1.12
C PRO A 134 -10.18 -2.43 -0.33
N VAL A 135 -10.89 -3.08 0.58
CA VAL A 135 -10.40 -4.13 1.47
C VAL A 135 -11.32 -5.31 1.40
N VAL A 136 -10.76 -6.50 1.23
CA VAL A 136 -11.49 -7.76 1.34
C VAL A 136 -11.32 -8.30 2.75
N ARG A 137 -12.44 -8.67 3.36
CA ARG A 137 -12.50 -9.34 4.67
C ARG A 137 -13.29 -10.62 4.54
N ILE A 138 -12.79 -11.71 5.12
CA ILE A 138 -13.46 -13.01 5.05
C ILE A 138 -13.58 -13.57 6.46
N ALA A 139 -14.82 -13.72 6.92
CA ALA A 139 -15.15 -14.44 8.14
C ALA A 139 -15.20 -15.95 7.84
N VAL A 140 -14.77 -16.77 8.78
CA VAL A 140 -14.85 -18.22 8.69
C VAL A 140 -15.84 -18.72 9.75
N SER A 141 -16.84 -19.48 9.32
CA SER A 141 -17.80 -20.13 10.20
C SER A 141 -17.68 -21.64 10.13
N HIS A 142 -17.94 -22.30 11.27
CA HIS A 142 -17.98 -23.75 11.40
C HIS A 142 -19.01 -24.11 12.46
N ASN A 143 -20.01 -24.91 12.10
CA ASN A 143 -21.10 -25.36 13.01
C ASN A 143 -21.71 -24.21 13.83
N GLY A 144 -22.08 -23.10 13.17
CA GLY A 144 -22.70 -21.94 13.83
C GLY A 144 -21.77 -21.13 14.74
N MET A 145 -20.46 -21.40 14.72
CA MET A 145 -19.46 -20.64 15.45
C MET A 145 -18.57 -19.83 14.49
N LEU A 146 -18.01 -18.73 14.98
CA LEU A 146 -17.04 -17.90 14.23
C LEU A 146 -15.62 -18.23 14.64
N TYR A 147 -14.75 -18.42 13.66
CA TYR A 147 -13.32 -18.53 13.88
C TYR A 147 -12.71 -17.12 13.95
N LEU A 148 -12.18 -16.77 15.12
CA LEU A 148 -11.57 -15.46 15.37
C LEU A 148 -10.13 -15.64 15.84
N ARG A 149 -9.27 -14.66 15.52
CA ARG A 149 -7.86 -14.63 15.96
C ARG A 149 -7.43 -13.22 16.38
N PRO A 150 -6.41 -13.09 17.24
CA PRO A 150 -5.85 -11.79 17.56
C PRO A 150 -5.16 -11.16 16.33
N ARG A 151 -5.37 -9.88 16.11
CA ARG A 151 -4.66 -9.11 15.08
C ARG A 151 -3.16 -9.04 15.38
N PRO A 152 -2.30 -9.18 14.36
CA PRO A 152 -0.86 -9.09 14.55
C PRO A 152 -0.43 -7.78 15.22
N GLN A 153 0.58 -7.81 16.06
CA GLN A 153 1.11 -6.63 16.75
C GLN A 153 1.67 -5.55 15.81
N ARG A 154 2.00 -5.93 14.57
CA ARG A 154 2.43 -5.00 13.51
C ARG A 154 1.30 -4.19 12.89
N CYS A 155 0.02 -4.57 13.10
CA CYS A 155 -1.12 -3.81 12.58
C CYS A 155 -1.24 -2.47 13.31
N ILE A 156 -1.57 -1.41 12.58
CA ILE A 156 -1.82 -0.08 13.16
C ILE A 156 -3.24 -0.01 13.69
N LEU A 157 -4.20 -0.56 12.94
CA LEU A 157 -5.61 -0.61 13.34
C LEU A 157 -5.84 -1.77 14.31
N ASP A 158 -6.35 -1.46 15.50
CA ASP A 158 -6.79 -2.43 16.52
C ASP A 158 -5.78 -3.55 16.83
N ARG A 159 -4.53 -3.16 17.04
CA ARG A 159 -3.40 -4.05 17.35
C ARG A 159 -3.73 -5.00 18.52
N GLY A 160 -3.54 -6.30 18.29
CA GLY A 160 -3.73 -7.34 19.30
C GLY A 160 -5.17 -7.65 19.68
N LYS A 161 -6.16 -6.88 19.20
CA LYS A 161 -7.57 -7.19 19.42
C LYS A 161 -8.00 -8.39 18.59
N THR A 162 -9.03 -9.08 19.06
CA THR A 162 -9.61 -10.23 18.35
C THR A 162 -10.44 -9.79 17.16
N ASP A 163 -10.27 -10.46 16.02
CA ASP A 163 -10.90 -10.13 14.74
C ASP A 163 -11.09 -11.38 13.87
N ILE A 164 -11.80 -11.24 12.75
CA ILE A 164 -11.88 -12.29 11.73
C ILE A 164 -10.51 -12.60 11.16
N PRO A 165 -10.28 -13.85 10.67
CA PRO A 165 -8.94 -14.32 10.37
C PRO A 165 -8.30 -13.70 9.12
N MET A 166 -9.11 -13.22 8.17
CA MET A 166 -8.63 -12.84 6.85
C MET A 166 -9.01 -11.40 6.50
N GLU A 167 -8.00 -10.59 6.24
CA GLU A 167 -8.15 -9.20 5.77
C GLU A 167 -6.99 -8.84 4.83
N CYS A 168 -7.27 -8.28 3.66
CA CYS A 168 -6.25 -7.70 2.81
C CYS A 168 -6.78 -6.51 1.98
N TYR A 169 -5.89 -5.61 1.60
CA TYR A 169 -6.17 -4.63 0.56
C TYR A 169 -6.18 -5.31 -0.82
N LEU A 170 -7.10 -4.90 -1.70
CA LEU A 170 -6.99 -5.22 -3.12
C LEU A 170 -5.74 -4.55 -3.69
N LEU A 171 -5.06 -5.24 -4.59
CA LEU A 171 -3.93 -4.66 -5.31
C LEU A 171 -4.43 -3.92 -6.56
N TYR A 172 -3.70 -2.90 -6.96
CA TYR A 172 -4.04 -2.14 -8.16
C TYR A 172 -3.95 -3.02 -9.42
N GLY A 173 -5.04 -3.09 -10.17
CA GLY A 173 -5.17 -3.97 -11.33
C GLY A 173 -5.66 -5.39 -11.02
N GLU A 174 -5.82 -5.72 -9.73
CA GLU A 174 -6.39 -6.99 -9.28
C GLU A 174 -7.92 -6.91 -9.28
N THR A 175 -8.59 -7.94 -9.76
CA THR A 175 -10.05 -8.06 -9.60
C THR A 175 -10.40 -8.49 -8.18
N LEU A 176 -11.65 -8.27 -7.76
CA LEU A 176 -12.13 -8.72 -6.46
C LEU A 176 -11.92 -10.23 -6.26
N GLU A 177 -12.21 -11.02 -7.27
CA GLU A 177 -12.05 -12.49 -7.27
C GLU A 177 -10.57 -12.89 -7.09
N GLN A 178 -9.66 -12.23 -7.80
CA GLN A 178 -8.22 -12.47 -7.66
C GLN A 178 -7.73 -12.15 -6.24
N GLY A 179 -8.20 -11.03 -5.65
CA GLY A 179 -7.89 -10.64 -4.28
C GLY A 179 -8.39 -11.66 -3.26
N ILE A 180 -9.61 -12.17 -3.44
CA ILE A 180 -10.20 -13.23 -2.61
C ILE A 180 -9.35 -14.51 -2.68
N VAL A 181 -9.07 -14.98 -3.90
CA VAL A 181 -8.26 -16.22 -4.10
C VAL A 181 -6.88 -16.05 -3.45
N ARG A 182 -6.23 -14.92 -3.65
CA ARG A 182 -4.94 -14.63 -3.02
C ARG A 182 -5.02 -14.66 -1.50
N LEU A 183 -6.04 -14.01 -0.92
CA LEU A 183 -6.23 -13.93 0.53
C LEU A 183 -6.49 -15.31 1.14
N VAL A 184 -7.42 -16.08 0.55
CA VAL A 184 -7.76 -17.43 1.05
C VAL A 184 -6.55 -18.36 0.93
N ARG A 185 -5.86 -18.38 -0.21
CA ARG A 185 -4.68 -19.24 -0.40
C ARG A 185 -3.53 -18.90 0.52
N GLN A 186 -3.38 -17.65 0.94
CA GLN A 186 -2.37 -17.25 1.93
C GLN A 186 -2.73 -17.66 3.35
N ALA A 187 -4.00 -17.58 3.74
CA ALA A 187 -4.45 -17.86 5.09
C ALA A 187 -4.80 -19.33 5.30
N PHE A 188 -5.49 -19.92 4.35
CA PHE A 188 -6.02 -21.29 4.40
C PHE A 188 -5.84 -21.96 3.02
N PRO A 189 -4.66 -22.50 2.69
CA PRO A 189 -4.38 -23.05 1.35
C PRO A 189 -5.33 -24.15 0.89
N GLN A 190 -5.93 -24.90 1.84
CA GLN A 190 -6.82 -26.02 1.56
C GLN A 190 -8.32 -25.65 1.65
N ALA A 191 -8.64 -24.39 1.95
CA ALA A 191 -10.04 -23.96 2.09
C ALA A 191 -10.82 -24.06 0.77
N PRO A 192 -12.10 -24.49 0.82
CA PRO A 192 -12.96 -24.59 -0.35
C PRO A 192 -13.46 -23.19 -0.76
N ILE A 193 -12.79 -22.57 -1.73
CA ILE A 193 -13.13 -21.21 -2.20
C ILE A 193 -14.54 -21.14 -2.82
N GLN A 194 -15.03 -22.23 -3.37
CA GLN A 194 -16.37 -22.30 -3.96
C GLN A 194 -17.51 -22.04 -2.96
N ASP A 195 -17.26 -22.28 -1.69
CA ASP A 195 -18.25 -22.11 -0.61
C ASP A 195 -18.25 -20.67 -0.05
N LEU A 196 -17.45 -19.81 -0.62
CA LEU A 196 -17.36 -18.41 -0.24
C LEU A 196 -18.61 -17.65 -0.71
N GLN A 197 -19.23 -16.92 0.21
CA GLN A 197 -20.43 -16.14 -0.08
C GLN A 197 -20.21 -14.67 0.27
N PHE A 198 -20.60 -13.79 -0.66
CA PHE A 198 -20.66 -12.36 -0.40
C PHE A 198 -21.71 -12.06 0.67
N ASN A 199 -21.36 -11.23 1.64
CA ASN A 199 -22.28 -10.80 2.69
C ASN A 199 -22.71 -9.35 2.50
N ILE A 200 -21.82 -8.40 2.77
CA ILE A 200 -22.11 -6.98 2.64
C ILE A 200 -20.89 -6.21 2.10
N MET A 201 -21.20 -5.05 1.56
CA MET A 201 -20.20 -4.02 1.27
C MET A 201 -20.55 -2.77 2.05
N TYR A 202 -19.56 -2.16 2.69
CA TYR A 202 -19.77 -0.93 3.47
C TYR A 202 -18.52 -0.05 3.52
N HIS A 203 -18.75 1.23 3.75
CA HIS A 203 -17.70 2.21 3.98
C HIS A 203 -17.35 2.28 5.46
N PHE A 204 -16.07 2.12 5.78
CA PHE A 204 -15.54 2.22 7.13
C PHE A 204 -14.47 3.31 7.21
N GLU A 205 -14.72 4.30 8.05
CA GLU A 205 -13.78 5.39 8.30
C GLU A 205 -13.59 5.63 9.79
N ASN A 206 -12.33 5.81 10.20
CA ASN A 206 -11.97 6.27 11.53
C ASN A 206 -10.70 7.15 11.47
N LYS A 207 -10.12 7.50 12.64
CA LYS A 207 -8.92 8.35 12.71
C LYS A 207 -7.69 7.73 12.04
N VAL A 208 -7.66 6.43 11.80
CA VAL A 208 -6.50 5.67 11.32
C VAL A 208 -6.64 5.23 9.88
N THR A 209 -7.88 4.97 9.40
CA THR A 209 -8.11 4.35 8.10
C THR A 209 -9.41 4.82 7.46
N ASN A 210 -9.46 4.75 6.11
CA ASN A 210 -10.62 5.01 5.28
C ASN A 210 -10.71 3.87 4.24
N ARG A 211 -11.76 3.04 4.31
CA ARG A 211 -11.84 1.77 3.59
C ARG A 211 -13.21 1.52 3.00
N LEU A 212 -13.24 0.94 1.81
CA LEU A 212 -14.42 0.28 1.27
C LEU A 212 -14.27 -1.21 1.52
N ILE A 213 -15.07 -1.77 2.41
CA ILE A 213 -14.93 -3.15 2.86
C ILE A 213 -15.91 -4.06 2.11
N TYR A 214 -15.39 -5.12 1.52
CA TYR A 214 -16.14 -6.24 0.95
C TYR A 214 -16.04 -7.41 1.94
N LEU A 215 -17.13 -7.71 2.64
CA LEU A 215 -17.19 -8.78 3.62
C LEU A 215 -17.77 -10.04 2.99
N PHE A 216 -17.07 -11.14 3.18
CA PHE A 216 -17.48 -12.48 2.76
C PHE A 216 -17.54 -13.42 3.96
N ILE A 217 -18.30 -14.50 3.81
CA ILE A 217 -18.36 -15.59 4.77
C ILE A 217 -17.97 -16.88 4.05
N LEU A 218 -17.01 -17.59 4.62
CA LEU A 218 -16.61 -18.93 4.26
C LEU A 218 -17.17 -19.88 5.31
N ASP A 219 -18.19 -20.64 4.96
CA ASP A 219 -18.75 -21.68 5.83
C ASP A 219 -18.01 -23.01 5.54
N VAL A 220 -17.50 -23.64 6.57
CA VAL A 220 -16.69 -24.85 6.44
C VAL A 220 -17.28 -25.99 7.25
N GLU A 221 -17.47 -27.12 6.58
CA GLU A 221 -17.96 -28.34 7.20
C GLU A 221 -16.83 -29.11 7.90
N ASP A 222 -15.65 -29.14 7.27
CA ASP A 222 -14.44 -29.77 7.81
C ASP A 222 -13.47 -28.72 8.36
N ASP A 223 -13.20 -28.79 9.67
CA ASP A 223 -12.34 -27.84 10.37
C ASP A 223 -10.87 -28.28 10.43
N ASN A 224 -10.48 -29.37 9.78
CA ASN A 224 -9.10 -29.87 9.79
C ASN A 224 -8.06 -28.82 9.41
N PHE A 225 -8.40 -27.89 8.52
CA PHE A 225 -7.49 -26.80 8.14
C PHE A 225 -7.42 -25.66 9.18
N LEU A 226 -8.39 -25.52 10.09
CA LEU A 226 -8.34 -24.53 11.18
C LEU A 226 -7.26 -24.87 12.21
N GLY A 227 -6.86 -26.15 12.27
CA GLY A 227 -5.75 -26.63 13.10
C GLY A 227 -4.36 -26.46 12.47
N ASP A 228 -4.25 -25.98 11.24
CA ASP A 228 -2.96 -25.82 10.56
C ASP A 228 -2.05 -24.82 11.29
N LYS A 229 -0.74 -25.11 11.26
CA LYS A 229 0.30 -24.32 11.95
C LYS A 229 0.34 -22.85 11.57
N GLN A 230 -0.16 -22.49 10.40
CA GLN A 230 -0.22 -21.11 9.92
C GLN A 230 -1.34 -20.28 10.56
N VAL A 231 -2.31 -20.92 11.24
CA VAL A 231 -3.50 -20.31 11.82
C VAL A 231 -3.59 -20.50 13.34
N LYS A 232 -2.52 -20.94 13.98
CA LYS A 232 -2.45 -21.42 15.37
C LYS A 232 -2.98 -20.50 16.46
N ASP A 233 -3.11 -19.19 16.19
CA ASP A 233 -3.47 -18.21 17.24
C ASP A 233 -4.98 -17.95 17.33
N GLY A 234 -5.79 -18.63 16.51
CA GLY A 234 -7.24 -18.44 16.50
C GLY A 234 -7.99 -19.56 17.21
N LYS A 235 -9.26 -19.32 17.48
CA LYS A 235 -10.20 -20.30 18.01
C LYS A 235 -11.63 -20.04 17.55
N LEU A 236 -12.46 -21.07 17.64
CA LEU A 236 -13.89 -20.95 17.42
C LEU A 236 -14.55 -20.28 18.63
N TRP A 237 -15.46 -19.34 18.34
CA TRP A 237 -16.23 -18.59 19.31
C TRP A 237 -17.71 -18.79 19.08
N THR A 238 -18.46 -19.09 20.14
CA THR A 238 -19.94 -19.06 20.11
C THR A 238 -20.43 -17.60 20.14
N PHE A 239 -21.62 -17.34 19.61
CA PHE A 239 -22.21 -16.00 19.67
C PHE A 239 -22.39 -15.50 21.10
N GLN A 240 -22.72 -16.37 22.06
CA GLN A 240 -22.80 -15.98 23.48
C GLN A 240 -21.48 -15.47 24.03
N GLN A 241 -20.37 -16.15 23.68
CA GLN A 241 -19.03 -15.70 24.09
C GLN A 241 -18.65 -14.36 23.47
N ILE A 242 -19.04 -14.12 22.21
CA ILE A 242 -18.80 -12.87 21.53
C ILE A 242 -19.60 -11.75 22.18
N GLU A 243 -20.92 -11.93 22.36
CA GLU A 243 -21.82 -10.96 22.99
C GLU A 243 -21.38 -10.55 24.39
N HIS A 244 -20.89 -11.50 25.16
CA HIS A 244 -20.34 -11.21 26.48
C HIS A 244 -19.16 -10.23 26.44
N ASN A 245 -18.42 -10.18 25.35
CA ASN A 245 -17.21 -9.36 25.20
C ASN A 245 -17.38 -8.15 24.27
N LEU A 246 -18.52 -7.98 23.60
CA LEU A 246 -18.82 -6.81 22.78
C LEU A 246 -18.77 -5.52 23.62
N GLY A 247 -18.27 -4.45 23.01
CA GLY A 247 -18.16 -3.14 23.64
C GLY A 247 -17.12 -3.03 24.75
N LYS A 248 -16.39 -4.11 25.11
CA LYS A 248 -15.35 -4.14 26.13
C LYS A 248 -13.94 -3.88 25.60
N ASN A 249 -13.84 -3.32 24.40
CA ASN A 249 -12.57 -3.07 23.70
C ASN A 249 -11.73 -4.34 23.44
N PHE A 250 -12.38 -5.50 23.42
CA PHE A 250 -11.75 -6.80 23.18
C PHE A 250 -11.63 -7.10 21.68
N PHE A 251 -12.68 -6.76 20.92
CA PHE A 251 -12.73 -6.97 19.47
C PHE A 251 -12.25 -5.74 18.69
N SER A 252 -11.90 -5.95 17.40
CA SER A 252 -11.61 -4.86 16.49
C SER A 252 -12.87 -4.05 16.19
N CYS A 253 -12.71 -2.77 15.92
CA CYS A 253 -13.83 -1.90 15.57
C CYS A 253 -14.54 -2.33 14.27
N CYS A 254 -13.81 -2.91 13.30
CA CYS A 254 -14.43 -3.47 12.09
C CYS A 254 -15.32 -4.67 12.43
N PHE A 255 -14.81 -5.61 13.26
CA PHE A 255 -15.58 -6.78 13.66
C PHE A 255 -16.84 -6.40 14.46
N GLU A 256 -16.74 -5.45 15.39
CA GLU A 256 -17.92 -4.99 16.13
C GLU A 256 -19.02 -4.41 15.21
N ASN A 257 -18.64 -3.71 14.14
CA ASN A 257 -19.58 -3.22 13.12
C ASN A 257 -20.18 -4.35 12.26
N GLU A 258 -19.43 -5.42 12.04
CA GLU A 258 -19.83 -6.54 11.19
C GLU A 258 -20.66 -7.61 11.95
N TYR A 259 -20.57 -7.61 13.27
CA TYR A 259 -21.03 -8.71 14.11
C TYR A 259 -22.50 -9.07 13.91
N GLU A 260 -23.41 -8.10 13.95
CA GLU A 260 -24.84 -8.36 13.80
C GLU A 260 -25.19 -9.00 12.44
N HIS A 261 -24.58 -8.49 11.36
CA HIS A 261 -24.75 -9.06 10.03
C HIS A 261 -24.22 -10.50 9.93
N LEU A 262 -23.04 -10.76 10.51
CA LEU A 262 -22.44 -12.10 10.53
C LEU A 262 -23.33 -13.07 11.31
N LYS A 263 -23.80 -12.67 12.48
CA LYS A 263 -24.69 -13.46 13.33
C LYS A 263 -25.99 -13.81 12.61
N ASP A 264 -26.65 -12.81 12.02
CA ASP A 264 -27.94 -13.01 11.34
C ASP A 264 -27.82 -14.00 10.18
N VAL A 265 -26.78 -13.88 9.35
CA VAL A 265 -26.55 -14.77 8.21
C VAL A 265 -26.23 -16.19 8.69
N ILE A 266 -25.32 -16.35 9.65
CA ILE A 266 -24.88 -17.66 10.12
C ILE A 266 -26.02 -18.37 10.87
N CYS A 267 -26.72 -17.68 11.77
CA CYS A 267 -27.87 -18.27 12.48
C CYS A 267 -29.03 -18.66 11.53
N THR A 268 -29.24 -17.86 10.47
CA THR A 268 -30.25 -18.20 9.46
C THR A 268 -29.87 -19.45 8.69
N ARG A 269 -28.61 -19.59 8.28
CA ARG A 269 -28.11 -20.78 7.57
C ARG A 269 -28.22 -22.05 8.42
N GLU A 270 -27.80 -22.00 9.67
CA GLU A 270 -27.89 -23.17 10.57
C GLU A 270 -29.34 -23.66 10.70
N LYS A 271 -30.31 -22.76 10.79
CA LYS A 271 -31.75 -23.14 10.82
C LYS A 271 -32.19 -23.89 9.55
N TYR A 272 -31.60 -23.54 8.39
CA TYR A 272 -31.97 -24.21 7.12
C TYR A 272 -31.18 -25.51 6.88
N LYS A 273 -30.06 -25.75 7.59
CA LYS A 273 -29.32 -27.03 7.55
C LYS A 273 -30.04 -28.13 8.34
N GLU A 274 -30.90 -27.75 9.30
CA GLU A 274 -31.65 -28.68 10.14
C GLU A 274 -32.90 -29.26 9.44
N PHE A 275 -33.23 -28.78 8.25
CA PHE A 275 -34.35 -29.25 7.42
C PHE A 275 -33.81 -29.98 6.17
#